data_c2ea010d5e1a2753992a22bcb4011147
#
_entry.id   c2ea010d5e1a2753992a22bcb4011147
#
_cell.length_a   1.000
_cell.length_b   1.000
_cell.length_c   1.000
_cell.angle_alpha   90.00
_cell.angle_beta   90.00
_cell.angle_gamma   90.00
#
_symmetry.space_group_name_H-M   'P 1'
#
loop_
_entity.id
_entity.type
_entity.pdbx_description
1 polymer ?
#
loop_
_entity_poly.entity_id
_entity_poly.type
_entity_poly.pdbx_seq_one_letter_code
_entity_poly.pdbx_strand_id
1 'polypeptide(L)'
;TSGPALPKVNRADSDKEIAAPAEMAAPEKTMEPKPEVPMTPEPAQTAPATPAPNTPLTPMPQPTPEVKPPMATAESKEWVGHMENARMAIDKLEFDKFDTSIESANKTAVTAEGKAKAARLDQMGQLYKIYLDSFAEAKKKAKGTSSIKVGSAEFNIVESTPDKVIVRAQGKNQTYEWGKLPFGMAVAFSDLGLSDKEPVDIAARAVFFSLDPNYRESVQNNDIVKKRIAGWLEKSLGKGSVRPDLMQALSDKYE
;
A
#
# COMPACT_ATOMS: atom_id res chain seq x y z
N THR A 1 -0.29 -31.17 47.37
CA THR A 1 0.93 -30.44 47.01
C THR A 1 0.56 -29.31 46.05
N SER A 2 0.42 -28.09 46.65
CA SER A 2 0.02 -26.89 45.91
C SER A 2 1.25 -26.32 45.19
N GLY A 3 1.16 -26.15 43.88
CA GLY A 3 2.17 -25.49 43.07
C GLY A 3 2.15 -23.96 43.26
N PRO A 4 3.28 -23.28 43.03
CA PRO A 4 3.38 -21.83 43.25
C PRO A 4 2.57 -21.05 42.22
N ALA A 5 1.82 -20.04 42.71
CA ALA A 5 1.04 -19.11 41.93
C ALA A 5 1.94 -18.19 41.08
N LEU A 6 1.59 -18.04 39.81
CA LEU A 6 2.26 -17.10 38.88
C LEU A 6 1.93 -15.65 39.26
N PRO A 7 2.89 -14.72 39.17
CA PRO A 7 2.63 -13.31 39.48
C PRO A 7 1.71 -12.67 38.43
N LYS A 8 0.67 -11.98 38.90
CA LYS A 8 -0.20 -11.16 38.07
C LYS A 8 0.58 -9.91 37.60
N VAL A 9 0.79 -9.82 36.29
CA VAL A 9 1.36 -8.63 35.67
C VAL A 9 0.27 -7.57 35.58
N ASN A 10 0.43 -6.49 36.34
CA ASN A 10 -0.42 -5.31 36.26
C ASN A 10 -0.17 -4.57 34.93
N ARG A 11 -1.21 -4.44 34.14
CA ARG A 11 -1.23 -3.79 32.81
C ARG A 11 -1.40 -2.24 32.86
N ALA A 12 -1.20 -1.61 34.00
CA ALA A 12 -1.64 -0.21 34.22
C ALA A 12 -0.57 0.87 34.06
N ASP A 13 0.70 0.54 33.69
CA ASP A 13 1.78 1.56 33.76
C ASP A 13 2.64 1.72 32.51
N SER A 14 2.11 1.36 31.31
CA SER A 14 2.89 1.52 30.05
C SER A 14 2.54 2.77 29.23
N ASP A 15 1.64 3.63 29.68
CA ASP A 15 1.18 4.81 28.92
C ASP A 15 1.77 6.14 29.42
N LYS A 16 2.91 6.13 30.09
CA LYS A 16 3.56 7.38 30.47
C LYS A 16 4.86 7.61 29.70
N GLU A 17 4.77 8.68 28.90
CA GLU A 17 5.84 9.62 28.59
C GLU A 17 6.91 9.17 27.59
N ILE A 18 6.57 9.28 26.31
CA ILE A 18 7.58 9.61 25.30
C ILE A 18 7.47 11.12 25.05
N ALA A 19 8.27 11.88 25.79
CA ALA A 19 8.46 13.30 25.57
C ALA A 19 9.00 13.53 24.15
N ALA A 20 8.44 14.51 23.44
CA ALA A 20 8.89 14.98 22.17
C ALA A 20 10.31 15.56 22.26
N PRO A 21 11.22 15.28 21.31
CA PRO A 21 12.47 15.98 21.25
C PRO A 21 12.28 17.41 20.76
N ALA A 22 13.00 18.32 21.41
CA ALA A 22 13.04 19.76 21.16
C ALA A 22 13.31 20.08 19.68
N GLU A 23 12.59 21.09 19.24
CA GLU A 23 12.71 21.85 18.02
C GLU A 23 14.16 22.35 17.83
N MET A 24 14.90 21.75 16.92
CA MET A 24 16.19 22.30 16.47
C MET A 24 15.93 23.22 15.28
N ALA A 25 16.30 24.48 15.49
CA ALA A 25 16.22 25.61 14.57
C ALA A 25 16.78 25.26 13.18
N ALA A 26 16.02 25.65 12.15
CA ALA A 26 16.44 25.56 10.76
C ALA A 26 17.54 26.60 10.45
N PRO A 27 18.56 26.27 9.64
CA PRO A 27 19.47 27.27 9.10
C PRO A 27 18.80 28.07 7.97
N GLU A 28 19.02 29.37 8.00
CA GLU A 28 18.61 30.36 6.99
C GLU A 28 19.08 29.94 5.58
N LYS A 29 18.14 29.87 4.65
CA LYS A 29 18.43 29.71 3.23
C LYS A 29 18.89 31.02 2.63
N THR A 30 20.16 31.10 2.26
CA THR A 30 20.76 32.07 1.35
C THR A 30 20.02 32.01 0.01
N MET A 31 19.52 33.17 -0.43
CA MET A 31 18.91 33.37 -1.74
C MET A 31 19.99 33.34 -2.84
N GLU A 32 19.92 32.35 -3.73
CA GLU A 32 20.63 32.41 -5.01
C GLU A 32 19.79 33.15 -6.06
N PRO A 33 20.44 33.95 -6.95
CA PRO A 33 19.74 34.77 -7.92
C PRO A 33 19.19 33.92 -9.09
N LYS A 34 17.97 34.26 -9.48
CA LYS A 34 17.21 33.70 -10.59
C LYS A 34 17.92 33.93 -11.93
N PRO A 35 18.16 32.92 -12.78
CA PRO A 35 18.64 33.14 -14.14
C PRO A 35 17.55 33.71 -15.04
N GLU A 36 17.92 34.75 -15.81
CA GLU A 36 17.10 35.40 -16.84
C GLU A 36 16.80 34.41 -17.99
N VAL A 37 15.55 34.38 -18.42
CA VAL A 37 15.06 33.59 -19.55
C VAL A 37 15.33 34.37 -20.84
N PRO A 38 15.96 33.81 -21.88
CA PRO A 38 16.13 34.49 -23.18
C PRO A 38 14.78 34.58 -23.92
N MET A 39 14.45 35.76 -24.39
CA MET A 39 13.28 36.04 -25.23
C MET A 39 13.43 35.32 -26.58
N THR A 40 12.46 34.53 -26.95
CA THR A 40 12.32 33.92 -28.28
C THR A 40 11.73 34.97 -29.24
N PRO A 41 12.25 35.14 -30.46
CA PRO A 41 11.70 36.08 -31.43
C PRO A 41 10.39 35.59 -32.05
N GLU A 42 9.51 36.55 -32.25
CA GLU A 42 8.19 36.50 -32.87
C GLU A 42 8.25 35.97 -34.32
N PRO A 43 7.42 34.99 -34.75
CA PRO A 43 7.38 34.58 -36.15
C PRO A 43 6.53 35.54 -37.00
N ALA A 44 7.11 35.92 -38.13
CA ALA A 44 6.57 36.80 -39.14
C ALA A 44 5.20 36.42 -39.67
N GLN A 45 4.35 37.41 -39.87
CA GLN A 45 3.04 37.30 -40.53
C GLN A 45 3.19 36.85 -41.99
N THR A 46 2.56 35.75 -42.33
CA THR A 46 2.43 35.29 -43.72
C THR A 46 1.16 35.88 -44.33
N ALA A 47 1.30 36.43 -45.52
CA ALA A 47 0.26 37.10 -46.32
C ALA A 47 -0.93 36.19 -46.69
N PRO A 48 -2.10 36.77 -47.03
CA PRO A 48 -3.30 36.03 -47.30
C PRO A 48 -3.28 35.34 -48.67
N ALA A 49 -3.60 34.03 -48.66
CA ALA A 49 -3.75 33.26 -49.88
C ALA A 49 -5.10 33.54 -50.55
N THR A 50 -5.07 33.71 -51.87
CA THR A 50 -6.18 33.91 -52.81
C THR A 50 -7.15 32.72 -52.75
N PRO A 51 -8.51 32.93 -52.79
CA PRO A 51 -9.48 31.87 -52.78
C PRO A 51 -9.52 31.12 -54.13
N ALA A 52 -9.42 29.80 -54.08
CA ALA A 52 -9.62 28.89 -55.22
C ALA A 52 -11.12 28.70 -55.52
N PRO A 53 -11.53 28.41 -56.79
CA PRO A 53 -12.93 28.35 -57.20
C PRO A 53 -13.66 27.14 -56.59
N ASN A 54 -14.91 27.41 -56.19
CA ASN A 54 -15.84 26.43 -55.65
C ASN A 54 -16.15 25.31 -56.63
N THR A 55 -15.70 24.11 -56.36
CA THR A 55 -16.21 22.85 -56.94
C THR A 55 -17.43 22.40 -56.15
N PRO A 56 -18.56 22.00 -56.79
CA PRO A 56 -19.73 21.48 -56.06
C PRO A 56 -19.37 20.16 -55.37
N LEU A 57 -19.42 20.16 -54.04
CA LEU A 57 -19.27 18.94 -53.24
C LEU A 57 -20.47 18.03 -53.42
N THR A 58 -20.27 16.86 -54.00
CA THR A 58 -21.22 15.75 -53.96
C THR A 58 -21.49 15.40 -52.49
N PRO A 59 -22.76 15.22 -52.08
CA PRO A 59 -23.09 14.88 -50.70
C PRO A 59 -22.43 13.51 -50.35
N MET A 60 -21.50 13.52 -49.45
CA MET A 60 -20.99 12.28 -48.84
C MET A 60 -22.14 11.61 -48.06
N PRO A 61 -22.33 10.29 -48.20
CA PRO A 61 -23.30 9.56 -47.39
C PRO A 61 -22.93 9.79 -45.91
N GLN A 62 -23.87 10.30 -45.13
CA GLN A 62 -23.71 10.43 -43.67
C GLN A 62 -23.41 9.06 -43.09
N PRO A 63 -22.36 8.94 -42.27
CA PRO A 63 -22.09 7.69 -41.56
C PRO A 63 -23.31 7.40 -40.68
N THR A 64 -23.91 6.24 -40.89
CA THR A 64 -24.96 5.69 -40.02
C THR A 64 -24.43 5.73 -38.60
N PRO A 65 -25.19 6.31 -37.64
CA PRO A 65 -24.73 6.34 -36.25
C PRO A 65 -24.51 4.89 -35.78
N GLU A 66 -23.30 4.54 -35.49
CA GLU A 66 -22.93 3.26 -34.90
C GLU A 66 -23.63 3.19 -33.53
N VAL A 67 -24.72 2.40 -33.45
CA VAL A 67 -25.43 2.15 -32.20
C VAL A 67 -24.49 1.41 -31.29
N LYS A 68 -23.79 2.14 -30.40
CA LYS A 68 -23.03 1.52 -29.33
C LYS A 68 -23.98 0.58 -28.56
N PRO A 69 -23.60 -0.68 -28.35
CA PRO A 69 -24.41 -1.58 -27.53
C PRO A 69 -24.63 -0.92 -26.16
N PRO A 70 -25.81 -1.07 -25.55
CA PRO A 70 -26.09 -0.49 -24.25
C PRO A 70 -25.03 -0.96 -23.26
N MET A 71 -24.31 -0.02 -22.64
CA MET A 71 -23.33 -0.36 -21.60
C MET A 71 -24.10 -1.00 -20.45
N ALA A 72 -23.66 -2.18 -20.05
CA ALA A 72 -24.19 -2.83 -18.85
C ALA A 72 -24.06 -1.87 -17.65
N THR A 73 -25.16 -1.69 -16.93
CA THR A 73 -25.25 -0.73 -15.80
C THR A 73 -25.00 -1.38 -14.44
N ALA A 74 -25.00 -2.71 -14.37
CA ALA A 74 -24.76 -3.47 -13.15
C ALA A 74 -23.97 -4.75 -13.45
N GLU A 75 -23.26 -5.22 -12.45
CA GLU A 75 -22.54 -6.49 -12.49
C GLU A 75 -23.49 -7.67 -12.25
N SER A 76 -23.07 -8.87 -12.68
CA SER A 76 -23.83 -10.11 -12.44
C SER A 76 -23.70 -10.56 -10.99
N LYS A 77 -24.70 -11.33 -10.51
CA LYS A 77 -24.60 -11.98 -9.18
C LYS A 77 -23.42 -12.93 -9.07
N GLU A 78 -23.03 -13.53 -10.19
CA GLU A 78 -21.85 -14.40 -10.27
C GLU A 78 -20.56 -13.62 -10.00
N TRP A 79 -20.41 -12.46 -10.63
CA TRP A 79 -19.29 -11.55 -10.39
C TRP A 79 -19.21 -11.14 -8.93
N VAL A 80 -20.33 -10.73 -8.33
CA VAL A 80 -20.42 -10.37 -6.91
C VAL A 80 -19.90 -11.52 -6.03
N GLY A 81 -20.37 -12.76 -6.29
CA GLY A 81 -19.94 -13.93 -5.55
C GLY A 81 -18.43 -14.20 -5.68
N HIS A 82 -17.85 -14.00 -6.86
CA HIS A 82 -16.39 -14.13 -7.04
C HIS A 82 -15.61 -13.08 -6.26
N MET A 83 -16.07 -11.83 -6.25
CA MET A 83 -15.42 -10.75 -5.51
C MET A 83 -15.48 -10.96 -3.99
N GLU A 84 -16.62 -11.40 -3.47
CA GLU A 84 -16.78 -11.75 -2.05
C GLU A 84 -15.88 -12.93 -1.65
N ASN A 85 -15.84 -13.97 -2.49
CA ASN A 85 -14.95 -15.12 -2.26
C ASN A 85 -13.47 -14.71 -2.27
N ALA A 86 -13.06 -13.84 -3.19
CA ALA A 86 -11.70 -13.32 -3.21
C ALA A 86 -11.38 -12.56 -1.91
N ARG A 87 -12.29 -11.70 -1.44
CA ARG A 87 -12.10 -10.96 -0.19
C ARG A 87 -11.99 -11.87 1.02
N MET A 88 -12.89 -12.85 1.12
CA MET A 88 -12.81 -13.87 2.21
C MET A 88 -11.52 -14.70 2.15
N ALA A 89 -11.01 -14.98 0.96
CA ALA A 89 -9.78 -15.72 0.78
C ALA A 89 -8.55 -14.93 1.28
N ILE A 90 -8.50 -13.61 1.05
CA ILE A 90 -7.46 -12.74 1.65
C ILE A 90 -7.52 -12.78 3.17
N ASP A 91 -8.71 -12.62 3.76
CA ASP A 91 -8.89 -12.64 5.22
C ASP A 91 -8.45 -13.97 5.85
N LYS A 92 -8.53 -15.06 5.10
CA LYS A 92 -8.12 -16.40 5.52
C LYS A 92 -6.71 -16.81 5.09
N LEU A 93 -5.99 -15.94 4.37
CA LEU A 93 -4.67 -16.20 3.78
C LEU A 93 -4.67 -17.39 2.79
N GLU A 94 -5.80 -17.66 2.12
CA GLU A 94 -5.98 -18.73 1.13
C GLU A 94 -5.69 -18.21 -0.28
N PHE A 95 -4.43 -17.90 -0.59
CA PHE A 95 -4.05 -17.20 -1.84
C PHE A 95 -4.39 -17.97 -3.12
N ASP A 96 -4.35 -19.30 -3.14
CA ASP A 96 -4.77 -20.09 -4.31
C ASP A 96 -6.25 -19.88 -4.62
N LYS A 97 -7.09 -19.80 -3.58
CA LYS A 97 -8.53 -19.52 -3.73
C LYS A 97 -8.76 -18.06 -4.13
N PHE A 98 -7.95 -17.14 -3.59
CA PHE A 98 -7.96 -15.74 -3.99
C PHE A 98 -7.68 -15.60 -5.49
N ASP A 99 -6.57 -16.15 -5.98
CA ASP A 99 -6.16 -16.07 -7.39
C ASP A 99 -7.25 -16.64 -8.31
N THR A 100 -7.83 -17.81 -7.96
CA THR A 100 -8.93 -18.41 -8.72
C THR A 100 -10.19 -17.53 -8.76
N SER A 101 -10.55 -16.94 -7.62
CA SER A 101 -11.74 -16.09 -7.51
C SER A 101 -11.57 -14.77 -8.26
N ILE A 102 -10.40 -14.15 -8.19
CA ILE A 102 -10.06 -12.92 -8.93
C ILE A 102 -10.03 -13.16 -10.44
N GLU A 103 -9.46 -14.28 -10.88
CA GLU A 103 -9.47 -14.64 -12.29
C GLU A 103 -10.91 -14.80 -12.81
N SER A 104 -11.78 -15.44 -12.05
CA SER A 104 -13.19 -15.61 -12.38
C SER A 104 -13.93 -14.26 -12.39
N ALA A 105 -13.68 -13.39 -11.40
CA ALA A 105 -14.25 -12.05 -11.36
C ALA A 105 -13.82 -11.21 -12.57
N ASN A 106 -12.54 -11.27 -12.97
CA ASN A 106 -12.05 -10.57 -14.15
C ASN A 106 -12.70 -11.05 -15.46
N LYS A 107 -13.03 -12.36 -15.57
CA LYS A 107 -13.70 -12.93 -16.72
C LYS A 107 -15.18 -12.55 -16.80
N THR A 108 -15.85 -12.41 -15.65
CA THR A 108 -17.29 -12.14 -15.56
C THR A 108 -17.63 -10.66 -15.43
N ALA A 109 -16.65 -9.78 -15.20
CA ALA A 109 -16.84 -8.34 -15.10
C ALA A 109 -17.32 -7.73 -16.44
N VAL A 110 -18.51 -7.15 -16.43
CA VAL A 110 -19.13 -6.55 -17.64
C VAL A 110 -19.01 -5.04 -17.68
N THR A 111 -18.89 -4.37 -16.52
CA THR A 111 -18.80 -2.91 -16.45
C THR A 111 -17.32 -2.46 -16.31
N ALA A 112 -17.06 -1.21 -16.67
CA ALA A 112 -15.74 -0.60 -16.43
C ALA A 112 -15.44 -0.49 -14.93
N GLU A 113 -16.47 -0.21 -14.13
CA GLU A 113 -16.34 -0.12 -12.67
C GLU A 113 -16.04 -1.49 -12.05
N GLY A 114 -16.75 -2.55 -12.46
CA GLY A 114 -16.49 -3.92 -12.00
C GLY A 114 -15.06 -4.37 -12.30
N LYS A 115 -14.57 -4.12 -13.51
CA LYS A 115 -13.18 -4.37 -13.90
C LYS A 115 -12.18 -3.59 -13.03
N ALA A 116 -12.50 -2.31 -12.73
CA ALA A 116 -11.64 -1.51 -11.86
C ALA A 116 -11.63 -2.03 -10.43
N LYS A 117 -12.78 -2.44 -9.86
CA LYS A 117 -12.87 -3.06 -8.53
C LYS A 117 -12.09 -4.37 -8.45
N ALA A 118 -12.26 -5.26 -9.44
CA ALA A 118 -11.51 -6.51 -9.51
C ALA A 118 -10.00 -6.27 -9.59
N ALA A 119 -9.56 -5.35 -10.45
CA ALA A 119 -8.15 -5.01 -10.57
C ALA A 119 -7.54 -4.36 -9.32
N ARG A 120 -8.33 -3.58 -8.53
CA ARG A 120 -7.87 -3.05 -7.24
C ARG A 120 -7.69 -4.16 -6.20
N LEU A 121 -8.69 -5.05 -6.10
CA LEU A 121 -8.64 -6.16 -5.15
C LEU A 121 -7.52 -7.14 -5.51
N ASP A 122 -7.31 -7.41 -6.80
CA ASP A 122 -6.20 -8.23 -7.31
C ASP A 122 -4.85 -7.65 -6.86
N GLN A 123 -4.58 -6.39 -7.17
CA GLN A 123 -3.33 -5.75 -6.76
C GLN A 123 -3.16 -5.73 -5.24
N MET A 124 -4.23 -5.52 -4.49
CA MET A 124 -4.20 -5.56 -3.02
C MET A 124 -3.78 -6.95 -2.51
N GLY A 125 -4.38 -8.02 -3.04
CA GLY A 125 -4.03 -9.39 -2.65
C GLY A 125 -2.59 -9.75 -3.00
N GLN A 126 -2.12 -9.38 -4.20
CA GLN A 126 -0.72 -9.60 -4.62
C GLN A 126 0.27 -8.84 -3.72
N LEU A 127 -0.01 -7.59 -3.36
CA LEU A 127 0.83 -6.81 -2.45
C LEU A 127 0.85 -7.41 -1.03
N TYR A 128 -0.28 -7.92 -0.57
CA TYR A 128 -0.36 -8.59 0.73
C TYR A 128 0.52 -9.86 0.75
N LYS A 129 0.44 -10.66 -0.32
CA LYS A 129 1.28 -11.86 -0.50
C LYS A 129 2.77 -11.50 -0.53
N ILE A 130 3.17 -10.47 -1.31
CA ILE A 130 4.55 -9.98 -1.36
C ILE A 130 5.07 -9.64 0.04
N TYR A 131 4.25 -8.96 0.86
CA TYR A 131 4.66 -8.67 2.23
C TYR A 131 4.89 -9.95 3.05
N LEU A 132 3.97 -10.90 3.02
CA LEU A 132 4.08 -12.14 3.79
C LEU A 132 5.30 -12.96 3.39
N ASP A 133 5.55 -13.10 2.08
CA ASP A 133 6.71 -13.81 1.56
C ASP A 133 8.02 -13.12 1.97
N SER A 134 8.09 -11.80 1.83
CA SER A 134 9.25 -11.00 2.24
C SER A 134 9.47 -11.04 3.74
N PHE A 135 8.40 -11.03 4.53
CA PHE A 135 8.49 -11.14 5.98
C PHE A 135 8.94 -12.54 6.42
N ALA A 136 8.54 -13.60 5.72
CA ALA A 136 9.04 -14.95 5.93
C ALA A 136 10.57 -15.03 5.68
N GLU A 137 11.06 -14.37 4.64
CA GLU A 137 12.51 -14.24 4.39
C GLU A 137 13.22 -13.37 5.45
N ALA A 138 12.58 -12.29 5.92
CA ALA A 138 13.09 -11.47 7.00
C ALA A 138 13.27 -12.29 8.30
N LYS A 139 12.33 -13.17 8.65
CA LYS A 139 12.46 -14.10 9.78
C LYS A 139 13.70 -15.00 9.65
N LYS A 140 13.98 -15.52 8.45
CA LYS A 140 15.17 -16.34 8.18
C LYS A 140 16.47 -15.55 8.32
N LYS A 141 16.47 -14.26 7.96
CA LYS A 141 17.61 -13.34 8.09
C LYS A 141 17.81 -12.85 9.52
N ALA A 142 16.76 -12.85 10.35
CA ALA A 142 16.79 -12.43 11.75
C ALA A 142 17.58 -13.43 12.60
N LYS A 143 18.90 -13.27 12.67
CA LYS A 143 19.80 -14.15 13.42
C LYS A 143 20.43 -13.40 14.59
N GLY A 144 20.99 -14.12 15.55
CA GLY A 144 21.59 -13.58 16.78
C GLY A 144 22.76 -12.60 16.60
N THR A 145 23.15 -12.30 15.36
CA THR A 145 24.16 -11.27 15.01
C THR A 145 23.56 -10.03 14.37
N SER A 146 22.24 -10.00 14.19
CA SER A 146 21.53 -8.90 13.53
C SER A 146 20.96 -7.94 14.57
N SER A 147 20.80 -6.67 14.18
CA SER A 147 20.06 -5.68 14.96
C SER A 147 18.95 -5.04 14.11
N ILE A 148 17.93 -4.55 14.78
CA ILE A 148 16.85 -3.76 14.18
C ILE A 148 16.73 -2.42 14.89
N LYS A 149 16.27 -1.39 14.17
CA LYS A 149 16.06 -0.06 14.74
C LYS A 149 14.57 0.27 14.78
N VAL A 150 14.07 0.63 15.95
CA VAL A 150 12.69 1.10 16.15
C VAL A 150 12.75 2.53 16.68
N GLY A 151 12.48 3.50 15.82
CA GLY A 151 12.75 4.90 16.15
C GLY A 151 14.25 5.13 16.41
N SER A 152 14.58 5.67 17.58
CA SER A 152 15.97 5.86 18.03
C SER A 152 16.55 4.66 18.79
N ALA A 153 15.74 3.66 19.12
CA ALA A 153 16.18 2.49 19.89
C ALA A 153 16.70 1.39 18.97
N GLU A 154 17.83 0.79 19.38
CA GLU A 154 18.41 -0.37 18.72
C GLU A 154 18.14 -1.64 19.53
N PHE A 155 17.69 -2.68 18.85
CA PHE A 155 17.38 -3.99 19.42
C PHE A 155 18.27 -5.04 18.76
N ASN A 156 19.08 -5.72 19.56
CA ASN A 156 19.88 -6.84 19.08
C ASN A 156 19.04 -8.12 19.09
N ILE A 157 19.03 -8.84 17.99
CA ILE A 157 18.34 -10.13 17.89
C ILE A 157 19.21 -11.15 18.62
N VAL A 158 18.63 -11.79 19.64
CA VAL A 158 19.33 -12.84 20.43
C VAL A 158 19.04 -14.21 19.84
N GLU A 159 17.76 -14.46 19.54
CA GLU A 159 17.28 -15.73 19.01
C GLU A 159 16.07 -15.50 18.11
N SER A 160 15.95 -16.27 17.05
CA SER A 160 14.80 -16.31 16.17
C SER A 160 14.42 -17.76 15.91
N THR A 161 13.16 -18.10 16.20
CA THR A 161 12.53 -19.39 15.92
C THR A 161 11.34 -19.18 14.98
N PRO A 162 10.70 -20.22 14.43
CA PRO A 162 9.51 -20.05 13.60
C PRO A 162 8.37 -19.27 14.27
N ASP A 163 8.21 -19.40 15.59
CA ASP A 163 7.06 -18.86 16.31
C ASP A 163 7.36 -17.53 17.04
N LYS A 164 8.62 -17.29 17.43
CA LYS A 164 8.99 -16.16 18.27
C LYS A 164 10.37 -15.59 17.94
N VAL A 165 10.58 -14.37 18.36
CA VAL A 165 11.89 -13.71 18.36
C VAL A 165 12.21 -13.20 19.76
N ILE A 166 13.46 -13.34 20.16
CA ILE A 166 14.02 -12.77 21.39
C ILE A 166 14.96 -11.64 20.98
N VAL A 167 14.67 -10.45 21.45
CA VAL A 167 15.51 -9.28 21.24
C VAL A 167 16.04 -8.73 22.55
N ARG A 168 17.20 -8.10 22.51
CA ARG A 168 17.82 -7.43 23.67
C ARG A 168 17.84 -5.93 23.45
N ALA A 169 17.23 -5.20 24.40
CA ALA A 169 17.28 -3.75 24.47
C ALA A 169 17.73 -3.35 25.88
N GLN A 170 18.65 -2.41 25.99
CA GLN A 170 19.14 -1.90 27.28
C GLN A 170 19.55 -3.02 28.26
N GLY A 171 20.18 -4.08 27.74
CA GLY A 171 20.64 -5.22 28.51
C GLY A 171 19.56 -6.24 28.92
N LYS A 172 18.29 -6.02 28.62
CA LYS A 172 17.17 -6.91 28.95
C LYS A 172 16.69 -7.66 27.73
N ASN A 173 16.45 -8.97 27.86
CA ASN A 173 15.84 -9.78 26.81
C ASN A 173 14.31 -9.64 26.87
N GLN A 174 13.70 -9.47 25.71
CA GLN A 174 12.25 -9.42 25.51
C GLN A 174 11.88 -10.44 24.44
N THR A 175 10.83 -11.22 24.70
CA THR A 175 10.34 -12.26 23.78
C THR A 175 9.04 -11.80 23.15
N TYR A 176 8.94 -11.91 21.83
CA TYR A 176 7.77 -11.59 21.06
C TYR A 176 7.38 -12.76 20.16
N GLU A 177 6.09 -13.05 20.07
CA GLU A 177 5.52 -13.92 19.02
C GLU A 177 5.49 -13.12 17.70
N TRP A 178 5.85 -13.76 16.58
CA TRP A 178 5.90 -13.09 15.29
C TRP A 178 4.56 -12.46 14.86
N GLY A 179 3.42 -13.11 15.19
CA GLY A 179 2.09 -12.59 14.89
C GLY A 179 1.61 -11.49 15.84
N LYS A 180 2.38 -11.15 16.89
CA LYS A 180 2.00 -10.16 17.92
C LYS A 180 3.07 -9.10 18.16
N LEU A 181 3.89 -8.84 17.17
CA LEU A 181 4.90 -7.79 17.25
C LEU A 181 4.24 -6.41 17.42
N PRO A 182 4.77 -5.53 18.27
CA PRO A 182 4.38 -4.12 18.24
C PRO A 182 4.61 -3.53 16.84
N PHE A 183 3.74 -2.61 16.41
CA PHE A 183 3.78 -2.02 15.04
C PHE A 183 5.19 -1.57 14.63
N GLY A 184 5.90 -0.82 15.48
CA GLY A 184 7.24 -0.34 15.18
C GLY A 184 8.26 -1.46 14.97
N MET A 185 8.14 -2.55 15.73
CA MET A 185 9.01 -3.73 15.57
C MET A 185 8.67 -4.50 14.30
N ALA A 186 7.38 -4.71 14.00
CA ALA A 186 6.96 -5.37 12.77
C ALA A 186 7.47 -4.63 11.53
N VAL A 187 7.42 -3.28 11.55
CA VAL A 187 8.02 -2.44 10.51
C VAL A 187 9.53 -2.67 10.42
N ALA A 188 10.25 -2.59 11.53
CA ALA A 188 11.71 -2.76 11.54
C ALA A 188 12.16 -4.17 11.09
N PHE A 189 11.40 -5.21 11.43
CA PHE A 189 11.64 -6.55 10.89
C PHE A 189 11.34 -6.64 9.40
N SER A 190 10.28 -5.98 8.91
CA SER A 190 9.97 -5.96 7.48
C SER A 190 11.08 -5.30 6.65
N ASP A 191 11.84 -4.37 7.23
CA ASP A 191 12.99 -3.71 6.58
C ASP A 191 14.15 -4.68 6.28
N LEU A 192 14.18 -5.86 6.90
CA LEU A 192 15.13 -6.92 6.55
C LEU A 192 14.80 -7.66 5.25
N GLY A 193 13.55 -7.59 4.80
CA GLY A 193 13.04 -8.28 3.62
C GLY A 193 12.55 -7.35 2.51
N LEU A 194 12.05 -6.17 2.85
CA LEU A 194 11.46 -5.19 1.94
C LEU A 194 12.34 -3.95 1.80
N SER A 195 12.45 -3.42 0.60
CA SER A 195 13.13 -2.16 0.30
C SER A 195 12.25 -0.96 0.67
N ASP A 196 12.86 0.11 1.15
CA ASP A 196 12.22 1.42 1.34
C ASP A 196 12.27 2.31 0.09
N LYS A 197 12.88 1.82 -1.00
CA LYS A 197 13.08 2.50 -2.28
C LYS A 197 12.19 1.96 -3.39
N GLU A 198 11.77 0.68 -3.28
CA GLU A 198 10.95 0.03 -4.28
C GLU A 198 9.46 0.32 -4.02
N PRO A 199 8.72 0.91 -4.98
CA PRO A 199 7.31 1.27 -4.80
C PRO A 199 6.42 0.09 -4.40
N VAL A 200 6.67 -1.09 -4.98
CA VAL A 200 5.90 -2.31 -4.69
C VAL A 200 6.10 -2.74 -3.24
N ASP A 201 7.33 -2.73 -2.73
CA ASP A 201 7.65 -3.11 -1.34
C ASP A 201 7.03 -2.12 -0.34
N ILE A 202 7.08 -0.82 -0.68
CA ILE A 202 6.47 0.23 0.13
C ILE A 202 4.95 0.06 0.18
N ALA A 203 4.30 -0.22 -0.98
CA ALA A 203 2.87 -0.48 -1.07
C ALA A 203 2.47 -1.77 -0.35
N ALA A 204 3.25 -2.85 -0.49
CA ALA A 204 3.03 -4.11 0.20
C ALA A 204 2.99 -3.93 1.73
N ARG A 205 3.91 -3.11 2.26
CA ARG A 205 3.93 -2.73 3.67
C ARG A 205 2.67 -1.98 4.09
N ALA A 206 2.24 -0.99 3.30
CA ALA A 206 1.04 -0.22 3.57
C ALA A 206 -0.22 -1.11 3.55
N VAL A 207 -0.35 -1.99 2.56
CA VAL A 207 -1.48 -2.92 2.42
C VAL A 207 -1.54 -3.90 3.60
N PHE A 208 -0.40 -4.51 3.96
CA PHE A 208 -0.35 -5.44 5.08
C PHE A 208 -0.85 -4.82 6.38
N PHE A 209 -0.28 -3.69 6.78
CA PHE A 209 -0.68 -3.03 8.03
C PHE A 209 -2.12 -2.52 8.02
N SER A 210 -2.71 -2.30 6.85
CA SER A 210 -4.13 -1.91 6.71
C SER A 210 -5.08 -3.10 6.81
N LEU A 211 -4.65 -4.29 6.40
CA LEU A 211 -5.49 -5.49 6.34
C LEU A 211 -5.35 -6.40 7.56
N ASP A 212 -4.14 -6.53 8.11
CA ASP A 212 -3.85 -7.48 9.17
C ASP A 212 -4.65 -7.17 10.45
N PRO A 213 -5.42 -8.13 10.99
CA PRO A 213 -6.27 -7.93 12.15
C PRO A 213 -5.51 -7.45 13.39
N ASN A 214 -4.22 -7.85 13.56
CA ASN A 214 -3.42 -7.48 14.73
C ASN A 214 -3.05 -5.99 14.74
N TYR A 215 -3.04 -5.34 13.57
CA TYR A 215 -2.69 -3.92 13.43
C TYR A 215 -3.89 -3.02 13.13
N ARG A 216 -5.04 -3.59 12.73
CA ARG A 216 -6.25 -2.84 12.34
C ARG A 216 -6.69 -1.84 13.41
N GLU A 217 -6.70 -2.24 14.68
CA GLU A 217 -7.06 -1.35 15.79
C GLU A 217 -6.04 -0.20 15.94
N SER A 218 -4.74 -0.52 15.85
CA SER A 218 -3.69 0.50 15.90
C SER A 218 -3.80 1.48 14.72
N VAL A 219 -4.16 1.01 13.53
CA VAL A 219 -4.39 1.86 12.36
C VAL A 219 -5.61 2.75 12.56
N GLN A 220 -6.69 2.24 13.16
CA GLN A 220 -7.91 3.03 13.39
C GLN A 220 -7.77 4.09 14.48
N ASN A 221 -7.00 3.82 15.53
CA ASN A 221 -6.96 4.61 16.75
C ASN A 221 -5.67 5.43 16.94
N ASN A 222 -4.67 5.27 16.07
CA ASN A 222 -3.40 5.97 16.19
C ASN A 222 -3.08 6.79 14.93
N ASP A 223 -3.16 8.10 15.04
CA ASP A 223 -2.94 9.03 13.93
C ASP A 223 -1.51 8.99 13.37
N ILE A 224 -0.51 8.63 14.20
CA ILE A 224 0.87 8.48 13.74
C ILE A 224 0.96 7.27 12.81
N VAL A 225 0.30 6.16 13.16
CA VAL A 225 0.25 4.95 12.33
C VAL A 225 -0.49 5.24 11.03
N LYS A 226 -1.67 5.90 11.09
CA LYS A 226 -2.42 6.34 9.90
C LYS A 226 -1.57 7.17 8.95
N LYS A 227 -0.91 8.21 9.48
CA LYS A 227 -0.05 9.10 8.69
C LYS A 227 1.11 8.34 8.05
N ARG A 228 1.71 7.38 8.77
CA ARG A 228 2.80 6.57 8.24
C ARG A 228 2.35 5.71 7.07
N ILE A 229 1.21 5.03 7.20
CA ILE A 229 0.63 4.22 6.12
C ILE A 229 0.27 5.09 4.92
N ALA A 230 -0.39 6.23 5.13
CA ALA A 230 -0.70 7.19 4.07
C ALA A 230 0.56 7.67 3.34
N GLY A 231 1.63 7.99 4.08
CA GLY A 231 2.91 8.38 3.50
C GLY A 231 3.59 7.26 2.69
N TRP A 232 3.45 6.00 3.08
CA TRP A 232 3.91 4.88 2.27
C TRP A 232 3.14 4.76 0.96
N LEU A 233 1.82 4.88 1.00
CA LEU A 233 0.99 4.85 -0.20
C LEU A 233 1.37 5.99 -1.16
N GLU A 234 1.43 7.21 -0.67
CA GLU A 234 1.83 8.37 -1.46
C GLU A 234 3.21 8.15 -2.11
N LYS A 235 4.19 7.68 -1.35
CA LYS A 235 5.55 7.38 -1.85
C LYS A 235 5.55 6.28 -2.90
N SER A 236 4.63 5.31 -2.82
CA SER A 236 4.54 4.18 -3.76
C SER A 236 3.92 4.56 -5.12
N LEU A 237 3.11 5.62 -5.18
CA LEU A 237 2.38 6.02 -6.40
C LEU A 237 3.27 6.63 -7.49
N GLY A 238 4.46 7.12 -7.14
CA GLY A 238 5.28 7.96 -8.04
C GLY A 238 5.89 7.26 -9.26
N LYS A 239 5.81 5.92 -9.38
CA LYS A 239 6.49 5.16 -10.44
C LYS A 239 5.57 4.28 -11.30
N GLY A 240 4.25 4.43 -11.19
CA GLY A 240 3.28 3.75 -12.06
C GLY A 240 3.05 2.25 -11.79
N SER A 241 3.80 1.64 -10.85
CA SER A 241 3.65 0.22 -10.51
C SER A 241 2.48 -0.06 -9.55
N VAL A 242 1.98 0.97 -8.89
CA VAL A 242 0.91 0.89 -7.89
C VAL A 242 -0.25 1.78 -8.34
N ARG A 243 -1.45 1.23 -8.30
CA ARG A 243 -2.68 1.96 -8.68
C ARG A 243 -2.97 3.09 -7.70
N PRO A 244 -3.32 4.28 -8.16
CA PRO A 244 -3.65 5.41 -7.29
C PRO A 244 -4.93 5.18 -6.46
N ASP A 245 -5.82 4.34 -6.95
CA ASP A 245 -7.10 3.98 -6.31
C ASP A 245 -7.04 2.68 -5.48
N LEU A 246 -5.86 2.13 -5.24
CA LEU A 246 -5.65 0.84 -4.57
C LEU A 246 -6.44 0.72 -3.26
N MET A 247 -6.38 1.74 -2.41
CA MET A 247 -7.00 1.69 -1.08
C MET A 247 -8.53 1.77 -1.11
N GLN A 248 -9.14 2.12 -2.25
CA GLN A 248 -10.59 2.04 -2.39
C GLN A 248 -11.09 0.59 -2.27
N ALA A 249 -10.24 -0.40 -2.61
CA ALA A 249 -10.59 -1.81 -2.43
C ALA A 249 -11.00 -2.16 -0.99
N LEU A 250 -10.55 -1.42 0.03
CA LEU A 250 -10.96 -1.63 1.43
C LEU A 250 -12.43 -1.25 1.67
N SER A 251 -12.98 -0.32 0.89
CA SER A 251 -14.34 0.21 1.02
C SER A 251 -15.26 -0.16 -0.15
N ASP A 252 -14.72 -0.82 -1.18
CA ASP A 252 -15.52 -1.26 -2.33
C ASP A 252 -16.66 -2.18 -1.87
N LYS A 253 -17.88 -1.86 -2.36
CA LYS A 253 -19.05 -2.71 -2.21
C LYS A 253 -19.28 -3.43 -3.52
N TYR A 254 -19.66 -4.70 -3.44
CA TYR A 254 -19.93 -5.55 -4.58
C TYR A 254 -21.45 -5.74 -4.67
N GLU A 255 -22.10 -4.83 -5.43
CA GLU A 255 -23.56 -4.82 -5.65
C GLU A 255 -23.87 -4.90 -7.15
#